data_858750a9d3eb6f2177537cf2701eca1a
#
_entry.id   858750a9d3eb6f2177537cf2701eca1a
#
_cell.length_a   1.000
_cell.length_b   1.000
_cell.length_c   1.000
_cell.angle_alpha   90.00
_cell.angle_beta   90.00
_cell.angle_gamma   90.00
#
_symmetry.space_group_name_H-M   'P 1'
#
loop_
_entity.id
_entity.type
_entity.pdbx_description
1 polymer ?
#
loop_
_entity_poly.entity_id
_entity_poly.type
_entity_poly.pdbx_seq_one_letter_code
_entity_poly.pdbx_strand_id
1 'polypeptide(L)'
;MALKNHPTIGCCGIDCGLCPRYYTDGSSCCPGCGGERFDQKRPSCGIITCCVKKKGLEVCGECGDYPCDRFDKFTGCGDSFVSHQKMLPNHEIIKEKGLNAFLEQQAKRIVFLETALREHNDGRSKNFYCIAAALLSLDGLNHALMLAEQGEPLKEVLIRIAETEGQELKLKK
;
A
#
# COMPACT_ATOMS: atom_id res chain seq x y z
N MET A 1 -6.31 21.22 4.31
CA MET A 1 -4.86 20.96 4.54
C MET A 1 -4.63 19.48 4.76
N ALA A 2 -3.50 18.94 4.30
CA ALA A 2 -3.08 17.59 4.63
C ALA A 2 -2.71 17.50 6.13
N LEU A 3 -3.01 16.34 6.74
CA LEU A 3 -2.65 16.05 8.14
C LEU A 3 -1.27 15.41 8.26
N LYS A 4 -0.74 14.86 7.16
CA LYS A 4 0.52 14.13 7.06
C LYS A 4 1.33 14.60 5.87
N ASN A 5 2.66 14.43 5.93
CA ASN A 5 3.56 14.69 4.81
C ASN A 5 3.56 13.51 3.80
N HIS A 6 3.36 12.29 4.30
CA HIS A 6 3.41 11.05 3.51
C HIS A 6 2.07 10.31 3.53
N PRO A 7 1.06 10.76 2.74
CA PRO A 7 -0.26 10.14 2.74
C PRO A 7 -0.30 8.77 2.03
N THR A 8 0.75 8.39 1.30
CA THR A 8 0.88 7.09 0.62
C THR A 8 1.08 5.92 1.57
N ILE A 9 1.48 6.18 2.83
CA ILE A 9 1.53 5.18 3.89
C ILE A 9 0.51 5.50 4.97
N GLY A 10 -0.31 4.53 5.37
CA GLY A 10 -1.24 4.65 6.49
C GLY A 10 -0.53 4.75 7.83
N CYS A 11 -1.07 5.51 8.78
CA CYS A 11 -0.56 5.46 10.17
C CYS A 11 -0.53 4.03 10.71
N CYS A 12 -1.45 3.17 10.24
CA CYS A 12 -1.53 1.75 10.59
C CYS A 12 -0.62 0.83 9.75
N GLY A 13 0.23 1.37 8.87
CA GLY A 13 1.12 0.57 8.02
C GLY A 13 0.52 0.10 6.69
N ILE A 14 -0.75 0.45 6.38
CA ILE A 14 -1.36 0.11 5.09
C ILE A 14 -0.72 0.92 3.97
N ASP A 15 -0.39 0.25 2.85
CA ASP A 15 0.12 0.89 1.62
C ASP A 15 -0.99 1.63 0.88
N CYS A 16 -1.30 2.86 1.32
CA CYS A 16 -2.32 3.70 0.69
C CYS A 16 -1.94 4.09 -0.74
N GLY A 17 -0.66 4.28 -1.04
CA GLY A 17 -0.14 4.56 -2.38
C GLY A 17 -0.23 3.38 -3.36
N LEU A 18 -0.55 2.16 -2.87
CA LEU A 18 -0.79 0.97 -3.68
C LEU A 18 -2.28 0.56 -3.67
N CYS A 19 -3.16 1.41 -3.16
CA CYS A 19 -4.58 1.15 -3.06
C CYS A 19 -5.31 1.57 -4.34
N PRO A 20 -6.20 0.74 -4.92
CA PRO A 20 -6.94 1.11 -6.14
C PRO A 20 -7.81 2.36 -5.99
N ARG A 21 -8.21 2.71 -4.78
CA ARG A 21 -8.94 3.96 -4.52
C ARG A 21 -8.09 5.22 -4.61
N TYR A 22 -6.77 5.10 -4.45
CA TYR A 22 -5.82 6.18 -4.68
C TYR A 22 -5.78 6.57 -6.17
N TYR A 23 -5.93 5.55 -7.05
CA TYR A 23 -5.94 5.67 -8.53
C TYR A 23 -7.35 5.71 -9.11
N THR A 24 -8.33 6.18 -8.37
CA THR A 24 -9.71 6.34 -8.87
C THR A 24 -9.95 7.80 -9.23
N ASP A 25 -10.51 8.05 -10.41
CA ASP A 25 -10.79 9.39 -10.88
C ASP A 25 -11.98 10.05 -10.17
N GLY A 26 -12.00 11.38 -10.18
CA GLY A 26 -13.11 12.18 -9.70
C GLY A 26 -13.26 12.23 -8.18
N SER A 27 -14.50 12.45 -7.72
CA SER A 27 -14.81 12.64 -6.30
C SER A 27 -14.57 11.41 -5.43
N SER A 28 -14.51 10.23 -6.02
CA SER A 28 -14.23 8.95 -5.32
C SER A 28 -12.74 8.71 -5.03
N CYS A 29 -11.84 9.52 -5.57
CA CYS A 29 -10.42 9.45 -5.33
C CYS A 29 -10.11 9.54 -3.84
N CYS A 30 -9.30 8.61 -3.33
CA CYS A 30 -8.82 8.63 -1.96
C CYS A 30 -7.50 9.42 -1.89
N PRO A 31 -7.37 10.44 -1.05
CA PRO A 31 -6.14 11.25 -0.96
C PRO A 31 -5.00 10.54 -0.21
N GLY A 32 -5.15 9.27 0.14
CA GLY A 32 -4.26 8.58 1.07
C GLY A 32 -4.56 8.92 2.53
N CYS A 33 -3.82 8.30 3.46
CA CYS A 33 -4.03 8.50 4.89
C CYS A 33 -3.56 9.89 5.33
N GLY A 34 -4.50 10.72 5.77
CA GLY A 34 -4.21 12.09 6.20
C GLY A 34 -3.82 13.03 5.06
N GLY A 35 -4.05 12.65 3.82
CA GLY A 35 -3.90 13.53 2.65
C GLY A 35 -4.92 14.67 2.62
N GLU A 36 -4.88 15.50 1.58
CA GLU A 36 -5.75 16.66 1.49
C GLU A 36 -7.23 16.27 1.49
N ARG A 37 -8.04 16.93 2.31
CA ARG A 37 -9.48 16.65 2.51
C ARG A 37 -9.78 15.22 2.98
N PHE A 38 -8.84 14.57 3.66
CA PHE A 38 -9.03 13.22 4.20
C PHE A 38 -10.23 13.15 5.15
N ASP A 39 -10.38 14.14 6.02
CA ASP A 39 -11.45 14.30 7.00
C ASP A 39 -12.85 14.42 6.38
N GLN A 40 -12.94 14.96 5.17
CA GLN A 40 -14.19 15.06 4.41
C GLN A 40 -14.58 13.73 3.74
N LYS A 41 -13.60 12.87 3.43
CA LYS A 41 -13.80 11.64 2.66
C LYS A 41 -13.80 10.36 3.52
N ARG A 42 -13.33 10.45 4.73
CA ARG A 42 -13.21 9.31 5.64
C ARG A 42 -13.76 9.62 7.00
N PRO A 43 -14.49 8.67 7.62
CA PRO A 43 -14.90 8.79 9.01
C PRO A 43 -13.68 8.92 9.93
N SER A 44 -13.90 9.36 11.15
CA SER A 44 -12.85 9.46 12.15
C SER A 44 -12.10 8.15 12.32
N CYS A 45 -10.77 8.20 12.24
CA CYS A 45 -9.91 7.07 12.48
C CYS A 45 -9.15 7.27 13.79
N GLY A 46 -9.36 6.37 14.77
CA GLY A 46 -8.70 6.46 16.07
C GLY A 46 -7.18 6.33 16.00
N ILE A 47 -6.65 5.63 14.97
CA ILE A 47 -5.21 5.50 14.76
C ILE A 47 -4.62 6.84 14.29
N ILE A 48 -5.17 7.47 13.26
CA ILE A 48 -4.66 8.77 12.79
C ILE A 48 -4.80 9.86 13.86
N THR A 49 -5.87 9.82 14.66
CA THR A 49 -6.04 10.75 15.78
C THR A 49 -4.94 10.57 16.83
N CYS A 50 -4.58 9.34 17.15
CA CYS A 50 -3.50 9.06 18.10
C CYS A 50 -2.13 9.40 17.51
N CYS A 51 -1.81 8.82 16.35
CA CYS A 51 -0.51 8.92 15.68
C CYS A 51 -0.19 10.38 15.32
N VAL A 52 -1.06 11.03 14.58
CA VAL A 52 -0.79 12.38 14.04
C VAL A 52 -1.17 13.46 15.04
N LYS A 53 -2.45 13.50 15.48
CA LYS A 53 -2.92 14.66 16.28
C LYS A 53 -2.40 14.68 17.71
N LYS A 54 -2.17 13.51 18.32
CA LYS A 54 -1.69 13.45 19.73
C LYS A 54 -0.18 13.31 19.83
N LYS A 55 0.45 12.54 18.93
CA LYS A 55 1.89 12.23 19.01
C LYS A 55 2.76 12.93 17.96
N GLY A 56 2.18 13.56 16.95
CA GLY A 56 2.91 14.27 15.90
C GLY A 56 3.74 13.35 15.00
N LEU A 57 3.39 12.07 14.89
CA LEU A 57 4.11 11.06 14.10
C LEU A 57 3.46 10.84 12.75
N GLU A 58 4.24 10.42 11.76
CA GLU A 58 3.74 10.04 10.44
C GLU A 58 3.12 8.64 10.44
N VAL A 59 3.72 7.67 11.14
CA VAL A 59 3.27 6.28 11.23
C VAL A 59 3.45 5.73 12.64
N CYS A 60 2.65 4.72 13.00
CA CYS A 60 2.74 4.11 14.33
C CYS A 60 4.05 3.34 14.55
N GLY A 61 4.75 2.91 13.50
CA GLY A 61 6.06 2.28 13.60
C GLY A 61 7.15 3.18 14.21
N GLU A 62 6.96 4.51 14.21
CA GLU A 62 7.85 5.47 14.88
C GLU A 62 7.51 5.65 16.37
N CYS A 63 6.40 5.06 16.83
CA CYS A 63 5.93 5.23 18.20
C CYS A 63 6.62 4.24 19.15
N GLY A 64 7.15 4.73 20.26
CA GLY A 64 7.75 3.89 21.31
C GLY A 64 6.79 2.88 21.95
N ASP A 65 5.47 3.15 21.88
CA ASP A 65 4.45 2.23 22.43
C ASP A 65 3.93 1.22 21.36
N TYR A 66 4.51 1.18 20.15
CA TYR A 66 4.11 0.25 19.10
C TYR A 66 4.75 -1.13 19.31
N PRO A 67 4.00 -2.25 19.16
CA PRO A 67 2.55 -2.33 18.94
C PRO A 67 1.76 -2.02 20.23
N CYS A 68 0.58 -1.43 20.09
CA CYS A 68 -0.32 -1.13 21.21
C CYS A 68 -1.71 -1.72 20.95
N ASP A 69 -2.57 -1.73 21.98
CA ASP A 69 -3.92 -2.33 22.00
C ASP A 69 -4.81 -1.92 20.80
N ARG A 70 -4.45 -0.83 20.11
CA ARG A 70 -5.17 -0.41 18.90
C ARG A 70 -4.94 -1.36 17.72
N PHE A 71 -3.85 -2.14 17.75
CA PHE A 71 -3.51 -3.10 16.71
C PHE A 71 -4.13 -4.49 16.97
N ASP A 72 -4.59 -4.79 18.18
CA ASP A 72 -5.22 -6.06 18.51
C ASP A 72 -6.47 -6.33 17.65
N LYS A 73 -7.17 -5.25 17.27
CA LYS A 73 -8.36 -5.31 16.42
C LYS A 73 -8.07 -5.63 14.95
N PHE A 74 -6.81 -5.54 14.53
CA PHE A 74 -6.40 -5.83 13.16
C PHE A 74 -5.89 -7.25 12.97
N THR A 75 -5.58 -7.95 14.05
CA THR A 75 -5.27 -9.39 14.01
C THR A 75 -6.51 -10.16 13.63
N GLY A 76 -6.50 -10.75 12.41
CA GLY A 76 -7.64 -11.51 11.88
C GLY A 76 -8.70 -10.69 11.14
N CYS A 77 -8.53 -9.38 10.99
CA CYS A 77 -9.39 -8.60 10.08
C CYS A 77 -9.13 -8.98 8.62
N GLY A 78 -10.22 -9.17 7.86
CA GLY A 78 -10.13 -9.30 6.39
C GLY A 78 -9.60 -8.04 5.72
N ASP A 79 -9.12 -8.21 4.50
CA ASP A 79 -8.65 -7.10 3.68
C ASP A 79 -9.79 -6.15 3.29
N SER A 80 -9.45 -4.89 3.04
CA SER A 80 -10.37 -3.89 2.51
C SER A 80 -10.19 -3.75 0.99
N PHE A 81 -9.90 -2.54 0.49
CA PHE A 81 -9.52 -2.30 -0.92
C PHE A 81 -8.04 -2.60 -1.20
N VAL A 82 -7.24 -2.69 -0.17
CA VAL A 82 -5.80 -2.99 -0.20
C VAL A 82 -5.53 -4.11 0.79
N SER A 83 -4.54 -4.95 0.50
CA SER A 83 -4.18 -6.02 1.43
C SER A 83 -3.61 -5.49 2.73
N HIS A 84 -4.04 -6.08 3.86
CA HIS A 84 -3.53 -5.79 5.18
C HIS A 84 -2.31 -6.66 5.55
N GLN A 85 -1.91 -7.60 4.69
CA GLN A 85 -0.82 -8.53 4.96
C GLN A 85 0.52 -7.85 5.23
N LYS A 86 0.76 -6.69 4.60
CA LYS A 86 2.00 -5.90 4.77
C LYS A 86 1.91 -4.85 5.88
N MET A 87 0.77 -4.69 6.54
CA MET A 87 0.58 -3.65 7.56
C MET A 87 1.59 -3.73 8.70
N LEU A 88 1.75 -4.89 9.31
CA LEU A 88 2.74 -5.11 10.37
C LEU A 88 4.17 -5.18 9.82
N PRO A 89 4.48 -5.95 8.75
CA PRO A 89 5.81 -5.95 8.14
C PRO A 89 6.30 -4.56 7.72
N ASN A 90 5.45 -3.68 7.23
CA ASN A 90 5.81 -2.31 6.90
C ASN A 90 6.28 -1.54 8.14
N HIS A 91 5.62 -1.71 9.28
CA HIS A 91 6.07 -1.10 10.53
C HIS A 91 7.41 -1.65 11.01
N GLU A 92 7.66 -2.95 10.87
CA GLU A 92 8.96 -3.53 11.22
C GLU A 92 10.09 -2.93 10.35
N ILE A 93 9.87 -2.81 9.04
CA ILE A 93 10.83 -2.15 8.14
C ILE A 93 11.08 -0.70 8.57
N ILE A 94 10.01 0.05 8.90
CA ILE A 94 10.14 1.44 9.35
C ILE A 94 10.89 1.54 10.67
N LYS A 95 10.64 0.63 11.59
CA LYS A 95 11.30 0.58 12.88
C LYS A 95 12.80 0.25 12.77
N GLU A 96 13.14 -0.68 11.87
CA GLU A 96 14.52 -1.13 11.68
C GLU A 96 15.35 -0.17 10.81
N LYS A 97 14.76 0.35 9.72
CA LYS A 97 15.48 1.08 8.67
C LYS A 97 15.09 2.55 8.56
N GLY A 98 14.07 2.96 9.28
CA GLY A 98 13.51 4.32 9.22
C GLY A 98 12.47 4.51 8.13
N LEU A 99 11.65 5.56 8.29
CA LEU A 99 10.56 5.91 7.36
C LEU A 99 11.08 6.21 5.95
N ASN A 100 12.21 6.91 5.81
CA ASN A 100 12.75 7.27 4.50
C ASN A 100 13.11 6.04 3.66
N ALA A 101 13.78 5.05 4.25
CA ALA A 101 14.12 3.81 3.56
C ALA A 101 12.87 3.03 3.12
N PHE A 102 11.82 3.05 3.93
CA PHE A 102 10.52 2.49 3.55
C PHE A 102 9.92 3.24 2.36
N LEU A 103 9.90 4.58 2.39
CA LEU A 103 9.34 5.41 1.31
C LEU A 103 10.09 5.25 -0.01
N GLU A 104 11.39 5.08 0.02
CA GLU A 104 12.19 4.80 -1.18
C GLU A 104 11.79 3.49 -1.85
N GLN A 105 11.62 2.43 -1.07
CA GLN A 105 11.15 1.15 -1.64
C GLN A 105 9.68 1.21 -2.08
N GLN A 106 8.83 1.95 -1.36
CA GLN A 106 7.44 2.17 -1.76
C GLN A 106 7.34 2.95 -3.07
N ALA A 107 8.19 3.97 -3.26
CA ALA A 107 8.25 4.73 -4.50
C ALA A 107 8.52 3.85 -5.72
N LYS A 108 9.42 2.86 -5.61
CA LYS A 108 9.69 1.89 -6.68
C LYS A 108 8.46 1.04 -7.01
N ARG A 109 7.69 0.63 -6.01
CA ARG A 109 6.43 -0.10 -6.18
C ARG A 109 5.35 0.76 -6.84
N ILE A 110 5.29 2.05 -6.49
CA ILE A 110 4.37 3.02 -7.10
C ILE A 110 4.72 3.20 -8.58
N VAL A 111 6.00 3.37 -8.93
CA VAL A 111 6.45 3.46 -10.33
C VAL A 111 6.04 2.21 -11.13
N PHE A 112 6.27 1.01 -10.59
CA PHE A 112 5.77 -0.23 -11.20
C PHE A 112 4.26 -0.17 -11.43
N LEU A 113 3.49 0.17 -10.40
CA LEU A 113 2.03 0.20 -10.47
C LEU A 113 1.53 1.21 -11.50
N GLU A 114 2.07 2.41 -11.53
CA GLU A 114 1.69 3.45 -12.49
C GLU A 114 2.01 3.03 -13.92
N THR A 115 3.14 2.37 -14.16
CA THR A 115 3.48 1.78 -15.45
C THR A 115 2.48 0.70 -15.84
N ALA A 116 2.17 -0.24 -14.94
CA ALA A 116 1.19 -1.30 -15.19
C ALA A 116 -0.21 -0.74 -15.49
N LEU A 117 -0.63 0.30 -14.78
CA LEU A 117 -1.93 0.94 -15.00
C LEU A 117 -2.00 1.72 -16.31
N ARG A 118 -0.91 2.35 -16.72
CA ARG A 118 -0.85 3.13 -17.95
C ARG A 118 -0.79 2.24 -19.20
N GLU A 119 0.01 1.16 -19.16
CA GLU A 119 0.38 0.41 -20.35
C GLU A 119 -0.33 -0.94 -20.49
N HIS A 120 -0.77 -1.54 -19.37
CA HIS A 120 -1.30 -2.90 -19.36
C HIS A 120 -2.71 -3.01 -18.77
N ASN A 121 -3.36 -1.92 -18.36
CA ASN A 121 -4.68 -1.98 -17.75
C ASN A 121 -5.78 -2.07 -18.80
N ASP A 122 -6.51 -3.17 -18.76
CA ASP A 122 -7.70 -3.46 -19.58
C ASP A 122 -9.01 -2.87 -19.03
N GLY A 123 -8.93 -1.96 -18.04
CA GLY A 123 -10.07 -1.40 -17.31
C GLY A 123 -10.60 -2.29 -16.18
N ARG A 124 -10.18 -3.55 -16.07
CA ARG A 124 -10.61 -4.51 -15.04
C ARG A 124 -9.47 -4.97 -14.13
N SER A 125 -8.22 -4.79 -14.56
CA SER A 125 -7.03 -5.34 -13.89
C SER A 125 -6.41 -4.42 -12.83
N LYS A 126 -6.96 -3.22 -12.59
CA LYS A 126 -6.42 -2.26 -11.60
C LYS A 126 -6.21 -2.88 -10.23
N ASN A 127 -7.22 -3.55 -9.67
CA ASN A 127 -7.11 -4.17 -8.35
C ASN A 127 -6.03 -5.25 -8.32
N PHE A 128 -5.90 -6.04 -9.38
CA PHE A 128 -4.88 -7.07 -9.50
C PHE A 128 -3.48 -6.47 -9.47
N TYR A 129 -3.21 -5.43 -10.25
CA TYR A 129 -1.90 -4.76 -10.26
C TYR A 129 -1.58 -4.08 -8.93
N CYS A 130 -2.57 -3.50 -8.25
CA CYS A 130 -2.39 -2.96 -6.90
C CYS A 130 -1.97 -4.03 -5.90
N ILE A 131 -2.58 -5.22 -5.95
CA ILE A 131 -2.24 -6.35 -5.06
C ILE A 131 -0.85 -6.88 -5.40
N ALA A 132 -0.52 -7.07 -6.68
CA ALA A 132 0.80 -7.50 -7.11
C ALA A 132 1.89 -6.52 -6.63
N ALA A 133 1.70 -5.21 -6.84
CA ALA A 133 2.61 -4.18 -6.37
C ALA A 133 2.83 -4.20 -4.86
N ALA A 134 1.80 -4.55 -4.08
CA ALA A 134 1.89 -4.62 -2.62
C ALA A 134 2.57 -5.90 -2.11
N LEU A 135 2.32 -7.05 -2.74
CA LEU A 135 2.69 -8.36 -2.19
C LEU A 135 4.00 -8.93 -2.75
N LEU A 136 4.28 -8.73 -4.04
CA LEU A 136 5.45 -9.30 -4.69
C LEU A 136 6.75 -8.58 -4.31
N SER A 137 7.87 -9.27 -4.47
CA SER A 137 9.19 -8.68 -4.29
C SER A 137 9.47 -7.59 -5.34
N LEU A 138 10.32 -6.62 -5.02
CA LEU A 138 10.73 -5.61 -6.00
C LEU A 138 11.45 -6.23 -7.21
N ASP A 139 12.25 -7.26 -6.97
CA ASP A 139 12.94 -7.98 -8.04
C ASP A 139 11.95 -8.70 -8.95
N GLY A 140 10.92 -9.35 -8.38
CA GLY A 140 9.83 -9.96 -9.12
C GLY A 140 9.05 -8.94 -9.97
N LEU A 141 8.74 -7.78 -9.40
CA LEU A 141 8.05 -6.71 -10.12
C LEU A 141 8.88 -6.16 -11.29
N ASN A 142 10.18 -5.92 -11.07
CA ASN A 142 11.09 -5.47 -12.13
C ASN A 142 11.26 -6.51 -13.23
N HIS A 143 11.39 -7.78 -12.84
CA HIS A 143 11.47 -8.89 -13.78
C HIS A 143 10.20 -9.01 -14.63
N ALA A 144 9.03 -8.80 -14.02
CA ALA A 144 7.76 -8.82 -14.74
C ALA A 144 7.66 -7.73 -15.80
N LEU A 145 8.10 -6.51 -15.51
CA LEU A 145 8.12 -5.42 -16.51
C LEU A 145 9.08 -5.75 -17.66
N MET A 146 10.27 -6.25 -17.37
CA MET A 146 11.25 -6.65 -18.39
C MET A 146 10.69 -7.70 -19.33
N LEU A 147 9.99 -8.72 -18.85
CA LEU A 147 9.35 -9.73 -19.69
C LEU A 147 8.16 -9.15 -20.48
N ALA A 148 7.41 -8.23 -19.90
CA ALA A 148 6.34 -7.54 -20.59
C ALA A 148 6.85 -6.67 -21.76
N GLU A 149 7.99 -6.00 -21.61
CA GLU A 149 8.68 -5.28 -22.69
C GLU A 149 9.12 -6.21 -23.84
N GLN A 150 9.35 -7.48 -23.55
CA GLN A 150 9.65 -8.54 -24.55
C GLN A 150 8.39 -9.12 -25.19
N GLY A 151 7.20 -8.64 -24.83
CA GLY A 151 5.93 -9.02 -25.42
C GLY A 151 5.13 -10.05 -24.64
N GLU A 152 5.56 -10.46 -23.44
CA GLU A 152 4.74 -11.34 -22.61
C GLU A 152 3.59 -10.55 -21.91
N PRO A 153 2.39 -11.14 -21.77
CA PRO A 153 1.30 -10.49 -21.06
C PRO A 153 1.65 -10.27 -19.57
N LEU A 154 1.77 -9.02 -19.13
CA LEU A 154 2.20 -8.66 -17.77
C LEU A 154 1.43 -9.42 -16.68
N LYS A 155 0.12 -9.58 -16.86
CA LYS A 155 -0.73 -10.27 -15.87
C LYS A 155 -0.35 -11.74 -15.69
N GLU A 156 -0.04 -12.44 -16.76
CA GLU A 156 0.37 -13.85 -16.73
C GLU A 156 1.75 -14.00 -16.10
N VAL A 157 2.67 -13.09 -16.41
CA VAL A 157 4.00 -13.05 -15.79
C VAL A 157 3.89 -12.88 -14.29
N LEU A 158 3.07 -11.92 -13.82
CA LEU A 158 2.87 -11.67 -12.40
C LEU A 158 2.24 -12.87 -11.66
N ILE A 159 1.36 -13.62 -12.31
CA ILE A 159 0.78 -14.86 -11.74
C ILE A 159 1.90 -15.90 -11.53
N ARG A 160 2.75 -16.14 -12.53
CA ARG A 160 3.88 -17.09 -12.41
C ARG A 160 4.87 -16.69 -11.32
N ILE A 161 5.17 -15.39 -11.21
CA ILE A 161 6.05 -14.87 -10.14
C ILE A 161 5.39 -15.06 -8.78
N ALA A 162 4.10 -14.79 -8.65
CA ALA A 162 3.37 -14.99 -7.42
C ALA A 162 3.39 -16.46 -6.96
N GLU A 163 3.22 -17.40 -7.87
CA GLU A 163 3.34 -18.84 -7.61
C GLU A 163 4.75 -19.18 -7.09
N THR A 164 5.79 -18.65 -7.73
CA THR A 164 7.19 -18.85 -7.33
C THR A 164 7.49 -18.27 -5.93
N GLU A 165 6.91 -17.10 -5.61
CA GLU A 165 7.07 -16.43 -4.32
C GLU A 165 6.10 -16.96 -3.24
N GLY A 166 5.22 -17.92 -3.58
CA GLY A 166 4.20 -18.45 -2.66
C GLY A 166 3.16 -17.40 -2.25
N GLN A 167 2.88 -16.43 -3.11
CA GLN A 167 1.92 -15.36 -2.86
C GLN A 167 0.61 -15.60 -3.59
N GLU A 168 -0.49 -15.27 -2.97
CA GLU A 168 -1.82 -15.30 -3.57
C GLU A 168 -2.28 -13.87 -3.88
N LEU A 169 -2.42 -13.54 -5.18
CA LEU A 169 -2.78 -12.19 -5.65
C LEU A 169 -4.29 -11.94 -5.54
N LYS A 170 -4.83 -12.11 -4.34
CA LYS A 170 -6.23 -11.77 -4.02
C LYS A 170 -6.35 -11.17 -2.61
N LEU A 171 -7.40 -10.40 -2.39
CA LEU A 171 -7.76 -9.91 -1.08
C LEU A 171 -8.33 -11.05 -0.22
N LYS A 172 -7.90 -11.16 1.03
CA LYS A 172 -8.43 -12.10 2.02
C LYS A 172 -9.71 -11.52 2.62
N LYS A 173 -10.78 -12.30 2.56
CA LYS A 173 -12.09 -11.94 3.16
C LYS A 173 -12.20 -12.49 4.55
#